data_83ccfcb0877cdbfe3b7afe537d241d25
#
_entry.id   83ccfcb0877cdbfe3b7afe537d241d25
#
_cell.length_a   1.000
_cell.length_b   1.000
_cell.length_c   1.000
_cell.angle_alpha   90.00
_cell.angle_beta   90.00
_cell.angle_gamma   90.00
#
_symmetry.space_group_name_H-M   'P 1'
#
loop_
_entity.id
_entity.type
_entity.pdbx_description
1 polymer ?
#
loop_
_entity_poly.entity_id
_entity_poly.type
_entity_poly.pdbx_seq_one_letter_code
_entity_poly.pdbx_strand_id
1 'polypeptide(L)'
;MSSTILYRLSGIILLLGAAVSVIAGLMTLFFNHNYTASLSTFQSPLWSTYYSLFFVALALILLGLPALYLRQAGRRGGVLGLVGVFLIVLGNFLLMAMIGYFVSILPLLAAKAPQVINAAFESGFGIFPLGGTAFGLIGLILLGIAVIRARVFPPFVGILLIASVVLSLVAFFLQSGDLLAAIIGLFGTASAAIAYGWAGTILTQQQNVAEAEASYPPQEALR
;
A
#
# COMPACT_ATOMS: atom_id res chain seq x y z
N MET A 1 7.97 -3.26 25.41
CA MET A 1 8.39 -3.99 24.21
C MET A 1 9.76 -3.47 23.79
N SER A 2 10.73 -4.34 23.52
CA SER A 2 12.01 -3.88 22.99
C SER A 2 11.78 -3.31 21.57
N SER A 3 12.51 -2.26 21.21
CA SER A 3 12.46 -1.64 19.86
C SER A 3 12.66 -2.69 18.77
N THR A 4 13.40 -3.70 19.08
CA THR A 4 13.76 -4.87 18.29
C THR A 4 12.53 -5.67 17.83
N ILE A 5 11.63 -6.02 18.75
CA ILE A 5 10.40 -6.76 18.43
C ILE A 5 9.50 -5.93 17.52
N LEU A 6 9.41 -4.62 17.75
CA LEU A 6 8.60 -3.72 16.94
C LEU A 6 9.04 -3.71 15.47
N TYR A 7 10.36 -3.57 15.21
CA TYR A 7 10.88 -3.57 13.83
C TYR A 7 10.65 -4.90 13.12
N ARG A 8 10.88 -6.02 13.81
CA ARG A 8 10.68 -7.36 13.25
C ARG A 8 9.21 -7.60 12.89
N LEU A 9 8.30 -7.31 13.82
CA LEU A 9 6.87 -7.46 13.59
C LEU A 9 6.40 -6.59 12.42
N SER A 10 6.79 -5.32 12.41
CA SER A 10 6.44 -4.40 11.32
C SER A 10 7.03 -4.82 9.98
N GLY A 11 8.24 -5.38 9.97
CA GLY A 11 8.85 -5.93 8.76
C GLY A 11 8.07 -7.12 8.19
N ILE A 12 7.65 -8.06 9.05
CA ILE A 12 6.80 -9.19 8.65
C ILE A 12 5.45 -8.70 8.12
N ILE A 13 4.84 -7.73 8.80
CA ILE A 13 3.56 -7.14 8.40
C ILE A 13 3.68 -6.46 7.01
N LEU A 14 4.77 -5.75 6.74
CA LEU A 14 5.02 -5.17 5.41
C LEU A 14 5.18 -6.24 4.32
N LEU A 15 5.88 -7.33 4.62
CA LEU A 15 6.02 -8.46 3.70
C LEU A 15 4.67 -9.10 3.37
N LEU A 16 3.85 -9.34 4.39
CA LEU A 16 2.50 -9.87 4.20
C LEU A 16 1.62 -8.90 3.40
N GLY A 17 1.66 -7.60 3.73
CA GLY A 17 0.94 -6.57 3.00
C GLY A 17 1.36 -6.48 1.53
N ALA A 18 2.66 -6.58 1.24
CA ALA A 18 3.19 -6.63 -0.11
C ALA A 18 2.68 -7.86 -0.88
N ALA A 19 2.73 -9.04 -0.26
CA ALA A 19 2.25 -10.28 -0.89
C ALA A 19 0.74 -10.22 -1.20
N VAL A 20 -0.08 -9.77 -0.24
CA VAL A 20 -1.53 -9.62 -0.44
C VAL A 20 -1.83 -8.57 -1.50
N SER A 21 -1.04 -7.47 -1.57
CA SER A 21 -1.20 -6.45 -2.63
C SER A 21 -0.98 -7.02 -4.03
N VAL A 22 0.03 -7.88 -4.20
CA VAL A 22 0.28 -8.54 -5.50
C VAL A 22 -0.87 -9.48 -5.87
N ILE A 23 -1.38 -10.25 -4.91
CA ILE A 23 -2.53 -11.14 -5.15
C ILE A 23 -3.76 -10.32 -5.56
N ALA A 24 -4.07 -9.24 -4.83
CA ALA A 24 -5.16 -8.35 -5.18
C ALA A 24 -4.93 -7.70 -6.56
N GLY A 25 -3.70 -7.26 -6.86
CA GLY A 25 -3.33 -6.71 -8.16
C GLY A 25 -3.52 -7.69 -9.30
N LEU A 26 -3.16 -8.97 -9.14
CA LEU A 26 -3.39 -10.00 -10.14
C LEU A 26 -4.89 -10.23 -10.39
N MET A 27 -5.73 -10.14 -9.36
CA MET A 27 -7.18 -10.26 -9.53
C MET A 27 -7.77 -9.19 -10.44
N THR A 28 -7.12 -8.01 -10.54
CA THR A 28 -7.62 -6.95 -11.46
C THR A 28 -7.63 -7.37 -12.92
N LEU A 29 -6.81 -8.33 -13.33
CA LEU A 29 -6.78 -8.85 -14.70
C LEU A 29 -8.03 -9.67 -15.04
N PHE A 30 -8.75 -10.17 -14.05
CA PHE A 30 -9.97 -10.97 -14.22
C PHE A 30 -11.25 -10.13 -14.15
N PHE A 31 -11.14 -8.84 -13.81
CA PHE A 31 -12.28 -7.93 -13.83
C PHE A 31 -12.39 -7.23 -15.17
N ASN A 32 -13.60 -7.23 -15.72
CA ASN A 32 -13.92 -6.31 -16.78
C ASN A 32 -14.09 -4.92 -16.15
N HIS A 33 -13.10 -4.05 -16.33
CA HIS A 33 -12.95 -2.77 -15.62
C HIS A 33 -13.89 -1.68 -16.11
N ASN A 34 -14.87 -2.02 -16.95
CA ASN A 34 -15.92 -1.09 -17.31
C ASN A 34 -16.75 -0.79 -16.06
N TYR A 35 -16.58 0.42 -15.50
CA TYR A 35 -17.42 0.93 -14.42
C TYR A 35 -18.89 1.13 -14.85
N THR A 36 -19.21 0.91 -16.10
CA THR A 36 -20.56 0.60 -16.58
C THR A 36 -20.93 -0.86 -16.30
N ALA A 37 -20.21 -1.47 -15.34
CA ALA A 37 -20.40 -2.85 -14.94
C ALA A 37 -21.89 -3.14 -14.67
N SER A 38 -22.36 -4.23 -15.21
CA SER A 38 -23.71 -4.71 -14.93
C SER A 38 -23.89 -4.88 -13.42
N LEU A 39 -25.08 -4.63 -12.90
CA LEU A 39 -25.42 -4.78 -11.48
C LEU A 39 -24.98 -6.15 -10.92
N SER A 40 -24.93 -7.19 -11.77
CA SER A 40 -24.43 -8.52 -11.44
C SER A 40 -22.97 -8.55 -11.06
N THR A 41 -22.13 -7.63 -11.54
CA THR A 41 -20.71 -7.54 -11.17
C THR A 41 -20.55 -7.22 -9.68
N PHE A 42 -21.36 -6.28 -9.16
CA PHE A 42 -21.31 -5.89 -7.75
C PHE A 42 -21.77 -6.99 -6.79
N GLN A 43 -22.60 -7.93 -7.30
CA GLN A 43 -23.08 -9.09 -6.53
C GLN A 43 -22.14 -10.31 -6.65
N SER A 44 -21.13 -10.23 -7.49
CA SER A 44 -20.17 -11.31 -7.71
C SER A 44 -19.31 -11.58 -6.47
N PRO A 45 -19.11 -12.84 -6.06
CA PRO A 45 -18.15 -13.19 -5.01
C PRO A 45 -16.74 -12.69 -5.31
N LEU A 46 -16.35 -12.62 -6.58
CA LEU A 46 -15.06 -12.13 -7.03
C LEU A 46 -14.87 -10.65 -6.66
N TRP A 47 -15.90 -9.81 -6.81
CA TRP A 47 -15.90 -8.41 -6.40
C TRP A 47 -15.60 -8.25 -4.92
N SER A 48 -16.36 -8.93 -4.07
CA SER A 48 -16.20 -8.86 -2.62
C SER A 48 -14.82 -9.39 -2.17
N THR A 49 -14.34 -10.47 -2.79
CA THR A 49 -13.02 -11.05 -2.49
C THR A 49 -11.90 -10.09 -2.85
N TYR A 50 -11.94 -9.48 -4.04
CA TYR A 50 -10.94 -8.50 -4.49
C TYR A 50 -10.84 -7.32 -3.52
N TYR A 51 -11.96 -6.65 -3.24
CA TYR A 51 -11.95 -5.49 -2.37
C TYR A 51 -11.60 -5.83 -0.92
N SER A 52 -11.99 -7.01 -0.43
CA SER A 52 -11.57 -7.47 0.90
C SER A 52 -10.06 -7.70 0.98
N LEU A 53 -9.46 -8.34 -0.03
CA LEU A 53 -8.00 -8.50 -0.10
C LEU A 53 -7.28 -7.16 -0.19
N PHE A 54 -7.82 -6.24 -0.99
CA PHE A 54 -7.25 -4.89 -1.11
C PHE A 54 -7.31 -4.13 0.21
N PHE A 55 -8.42 -4.23 0.95
CA PHE A 55 -8.55 -3.68 2.30
C PHE A 55 -7.49 -4.24 3.26
N VAL A 56 -7.33 -5.57 3.28
CA VAL A 56 -6.34 -6.24 4.13
C VAL A 56 -4.92 -5.80 3.76
N ALA A 57 -4.61 -5.69 2.47
CA ALA A 57 -3.31 -5.22 2.00
C ALA A 57 -3.00 -3.81 2.50
N LEU A 58 -3.94 -2.87 2.35
CA LEU A 58 -3.79 -1.50 2.84
C LEU A 58 -3.61 -1.45 4.35
N ALA A 59 -4.40 -2.20 5.11
CA ALA A 59 -4.32 -2.26 6.56
C ALA A 59 -2.94 -2.78 7.02
N LEU A 60 -2.44 -3.85 6.41
CA LEU A 60 -1.12 -4.40 6.73
C LEU A 60 0.00 -3.41 6.40
N ILE A 61 -0.05 -2.75 5.24
CA ILE A 61 0.95 -1.74 4.87
C ILE A 61 0.92 -0.59 5.89
N LEU A 62 -0.27 -0.09 6.26
CA LEU A 62 -0.40 0.99 7.26
C LEU A 62 0.22 0.62 8.62
N LEU A 63 0.02 -0.61 9.08
CA LEU A 63 0.60 -1.10 10.33
C LEU A 63 2.12 -1.20 10.28
N GLY A 64 2.69 -1.47 9.12
CA GLY A 64 4.14 -1.60 8.94
C GLY A 64 4.87 -0.28 8.68
N LEU A 65 4.19 0.73 8.11
CA LEU A 65 4.79 2.03 7.74
C LEU A 65 5.48 2.78 8.88
N PRO A 66 4.98 2.81 10.14
CA PRO A 66 5.63 3.52 11.22
C PRO A 66 7.07 3.07 11.47
N ALA A 67 7.37 1.77 11.39
CA ALA A 67 8.72 1.27 11.59
C ALA A 67 9.67 1.69 10.45
N LEU A 68 9.17 1.73 9.21
CA LEU A 68 9.92 2.23 8.07
C LEU A 68 10.29 3.71 8.27
N TYR A 69 9.36 4.52 8.75
CA TYR A 69 9.62 5.92 9.09
C TYR A 69 10.59 6.07 10.27
N LEU A 70 10.34 5.39 11.39
CA LEU A 70 11.15 5.52 12.61
C LEU A 70 12.64 5.22 12.35
N ARG A 71 12.91 4.30 11.42
CA ARG A 71 14.29 3.96 11.06
C ARG A 71 15.04 5.08 10.33
N GLN A 72 14.33 5.98 9.66
CA GLN A 72 14.91 7.11 8.93
C GLN A 72 14.69 8.47 9.62
N ALA A 73 13.95 8.52 10.73
CA ALA A 73 13.51 9.75 11.39
C ALA A 73 14.66 10.69 11.77
N GLY A 74 15.81 10.16 12.23
CA GLY A 74 17.02 10.93 12.60
C GLY A 74 17.95 11.25 11.42
N ARG A 75 17.58 10.97 10.18
CA ARG A 75 18.43 11.14 8.99
C ARG A 75 17.96 12.27 8.08
N ARG A 76 18.78 12.59 7.06
CA ARG A 76 18.40 13.56 6.02
C ARG A 76 17.13 13.09 5.29
N GLY A 77 16.04 13.81 5.44
CA GLY A 77 14.75 13.44 4.88
C GLY A 77 13.69 13.00 5.91
N GLY A 78 14.03 12.99 7.21
CA GLY A 78 13.09 12.57 8.26
C GLY A 78 11.78 13.34 8.25
N VAL A 79 11.80 14.67 8.12
CA VAL A 79 10.58 15.50 8.02
C VAL A 79 9.78 15.15 6.75
N LEU A 80 10.46 14.99 5.62
CA LEU A 80 9.81 14.63 4.35
C LEU A 80 9.16 13.24 4.45
N GLY A 81 9.85 12.30 5.09
CA GLY A 81 9.32 10.97 5.36
C GLY A 81 8.10 11.00 6.28
N LEU A 82 8.09 11.85 7.31
CA LEU A 82 6.94 12.03 8.20
C LEU A 82 5.72 12.52 7.45
N VAL A 83 5.88 13.59 6.66
CA VAL A 83 4.79 14.15 5.85
C VAL A 83 4.30 13.09 4.83
N GLY A 84 5.22 12.37 4.20
CA GLY A 84 4.89 11.30 3.27
C GLY A 84 4.06 10.20 3.92
N VAL A 85 4.49 9.70 5.08
CA VAL A 85 3.73 8.67 5.83
C VAL A 85 2.38 9.20 6.28
N PHE A 86 2.30 10.44 6.78
CA PHE A 86 1.04 11.04 7.19
C PHE A 86 0.03 11.12 6.02
N LEU A 87 0.49 11.53 4.84
CA LEU A 87 -0.36 11.59 3.65
C LEU A 87 -0.77 10.19 3.16
N ILE A 88 0.12 9.21 3.22
CA ILE A 88 -0.23 7.81 2.90
C ILE A 88 -1.31 7.30 3.87
N VAL A 89 -1.15 7.56 5.17
CA VAL A 89 -2.14 7.16 6.18
C VAL A 89 -3.49 7.80 5.90
N LEU A 90 -3.51 9.11 5.69
CA LEU A 90 -4.75 9.84 5.39
C LEU A 90 -5.40 9.33 4.10
N GLY A 91 -4.62 9.16 3.03
CA GLY A 91 -5.10 8.64 1.74
C GLY A 91 -5.68 7.24 1.88
N ASN A 92 -4.98 6.36 2.59
CA ASN A 92 -5.45 5.00 2.80
C ASN A 92 -6.70 4.92 3.68
N PHE A 93 -6.88 5.80 4.67
CA PHE A 93 -8.13 5.87 5.43
C PHE A 93 -9.32 6.22 4.54
N LEU A 94 -9.16 7.17 3.62
CA LEU A 94 -10.21 7.52 2.65
C LEU A 94 -10.51 6.35 1.71
N LEU A 95 -9.48 5.67 1.19
CA LEU A 95 -9.65 4.49 0.35
C LEU A 95 -10.31 3.33 1.10
N MET A 96 -9.94 3.08 2.36
CA MET A 96 -10.54 2.02 3.17
C MET A 96 -12.03 2.30 3.45
N ALA A 97 -12.42 3.56 3.66
CA ALA A 97 -13.83 3.95 3.79
C ALA A 97 -14.60 3.64 2.50
N MET A 98 -14.03 3.96 1.33
CA MET A 98 -14.60 3.62 0.03
C MET A 98 -14.72 2.10 -0.16
N ILE A 99 -13.67 1.36 0.18
CA ILE A 99 -13.65 -0.11 0.04
C ILE A 99 -14.71 -0.75 0.95
N GLY A 100 -14.88 -0.24 2.18
CA GLY A 100 -15.93 -0.67 3.09
C GLY A 100 -17.33 -0.51 2.47
N TYR A 101 -17.58 0.61 1.80
CA TYR A 101 -18.80 0.82 1.03
C TYR A 101 -18.94 -0.21 -0.10
N PHE A 102 -17.87 -0.47 -0.87
CA PHE A 102 -17.89 -1.40 -2.01
C PHE A 102 -18.11 -2.86 -1.60
N VAL A 103 -17.64 -3.26 -0.43
CA VAL A 103 -17.82 -4.63 0.07
C VAL A 103 -19.18 -4.84 0.71
N SER A 104 -19.69 -3.85 1.46
CA SER A 104 -20.86 -4.03 2.33
C SER A 104 -22.14 -3.44 1.76
N ILE A 105 -22.07 -2.22 1.25
CA ILE A 105 -23.27 -1.44 0.89
C ILE A 105 -23.61 -1.60 -0.59
N LEU A 106 -22.64 -1.52 -1.47
CA LEU A 106 -22.87 -1.54 -2.92
C LEU A 106 -23.54 -2.84 -3.41
N PRO A 107 -23.16 -4.05 -2.97
CA PRO A 107 -23.86 -5.28 -3.34
C PRO A 107 -25.31 -5.31 -2.85
N LEU A 108 -25.57 -4.76 -1.66
CA LEU A 108 -26.91 -4.66 -1.11
C LEU A 108 -27.80 -3.70 -1.91
N LEU A 109 -27.24 -2.53 -2.30
CA LEU A 109 -27.95 -1.57 -3.17
C LEU A 109 -28.21 -2.18 -4.54
N ALA A 110 -27.25 -2.88 -5.13
CA ALA A 110 -27.41 -3.56 -6.41
C ALA A 110 -28.55 -4.60 -6.39
N ALA A 111 -28.75 -5.25 -5.23
CA ALA A 111 -29.81 -6.25 -5.08
C ALA A 111 -31.20 -5.64 -4.80
N LYS A 112 -31.28 -4.56 -3.98
CA LYS A 112 -32.53 -4.06 -3.42
C LYS A 112 -32.98 -2.71 -3.97
N ALA A 113 -32.03 -1.87 -4.41
CA ALA A 113 -32.31 -0.49 -4.82
C ALA A 113 -31.37 -0.01 -5.93
N PRO A 114 -31.32 -0.69 -7.08
CA PRO A 114 -30.35 -0.39 -8.14
C PRO A 114 -30.45 1.04 -8.68
N GLN A 115 -31.65 1.64 -8.64
CA GLN A 115 -31.88 3.02 -9.09
C GLN A 115 -31.16 4.09 -8.25
N VAL A 116 -30.73 3.75 -7.02
CA VAL A 116 -30.04 4.68 -6.12
C VAL A 116 -28.53 4.71 -6.34
N ILE A 117 -27.97 3.74 -7.04
CA ILE A 117 -26.52 3.58 -7.19
C ILE A 117 -25.90 4.80 -7.89
N ASN A 118 -26.48 5.25 -9.01
CA ASN A 118 -25.97 6.41 -9.74
C ASN A 118 -26.04 7.68 -8.90
N ALA A 119 -27.14 7.93 -8.21
CA ALA A 119 -27.29 9.06 -7.31
C ALA A 119 -26.27 9.01 -6.14
N ALA A 120 -25.94 7.84 -5.63
CA ALA A 120 -24.92 7.66 -4.61
C ALA A 120 -23.53 8.05 -5.13
N PHE A 121 -23.17 7.69 -6.36
CA PHE A 121 -21.91 8.09 -6.97
C PHE A 121 -21.84 9.58 -7.28
N GLU A 122 -22.96 10.22 -7.60
CA GLU A 122 -23.05 11.66 -7.87
C GLU A 122 -23.05 12.51 -6.58
N SER A 123 -23.39 11.93 -5.43
CA SER A 123 -23.56 12.61 -4.14
C SER A 123 -22.29 12.92 -3.36
N GLY A 124 -21.21 13.33 -4.01
CA GLY A 124 -19.95 13.68 -3.34
C GLY A 124 -19.12 12.48 -2.87
N PHE A 125 -19.55 11.24 -3.13
CA PHE A 125 -18.79 10.03 -2.83
C PHE A 125 -17.41 10.03 -3.51
N GLY A 126 -17.26 10.73 -4.65
CA GLY A 126 -16.00 10.89 -5.38
C GLY A 126 -14.84 11.49 -4.54
N ILE A 127 -15.15 12.16 -3.42
CA ILE A 127 -14.12 12.73 -2.54
C ILE A 127 -13.23 11.65 -1.92
N PHE A 128 -13.78 10.47 -1.63
CA PHE A 128 -13.04 9.36 -1.03
C PHE A 128 -12.00 8.77 -1.99
N PRO A 129 -12.36 8.34 -3.22
CA PRO A 129 -11.37 7.81 -4.16
C PRO A 129 -10.39 8.89 -4.66
N LEU A 130 -10.86 10.08 -4.99
CA LEU A 130 -9.99 11.16 -5.49
C LEU A 130 -9.04 11.67 -4.41
N GLY A 131 -9.56 11.99 -3.23
CA GLY A 131 -8.75 12.44 -2.09
C GLY A 131 -7.81 11.33 -1.62
N GLY A 132 -8.31 10.12 -1.48
CA GLY A 132 -7.53 8.96 -1.08
C GLY A 132 -6.36 8.69 -2.03
N THR A 133 -6.62 8.68 -3.32
CA THR A 133 -5.61 8.49 -4.35
C THR A 133 -4.62 9.66 -4.36
N ALA A 134 -5.07 10.90 -4.37
CA ALA A 134 -4.19 12.08 -4.42
C ALA A 134 -3.23 12.12 -3.21
N PHE A 135 -3.76 11.98 -1.98
CA PHE A 135 -2.91 11.95 -0.79
C PHE A 135 -1.97 10.73 -0.77
N GLY A 136 -2.45 9.57 -1.19
CA GLY A 136 -1.63 8.36 -1.29
C GLY A 136 -0.47 8.53 -2.26
N LEU A 137 -0.72 9.02 -3.47
CA LEU A 137 0.31 9.22 -4.50
C LEU A 137 1.33 10.28 -4.09
N ILE A 138 0.89 11.45 -3.58
CA ILE A 138 1.80 12.49 -3.07
C ILE A 138 2.63 11.94 -1.92
N GLY A 139 2.00 11.22 -0.99
CA GLY A 139 2.67 10.59 0.13
C GLY A 139 3.74 9.59 -0.28
N LEU A 140 3.48 8.76 -1.30
CA LEU A 140 4.44 7.80 -1.85
C LEU A 140 5.64 8.49 -2.51
N ILE A 141 5.43 9.59 -3.24
CA ILE A 141 6.53 10.38 -3.81
C ILE A 141 7.42 10.93 -2.69
N LEU A 142 6.82 11.57 -1.69
CA LEU A 142 7.56 12.16 -0.57
C LEU A 142 8.32 11.10 0.24
N LEU A 143 7.68 9.97 0.50
CA LEU A 143 8.33 8.84 1.18
C LEU A 143 9.47 8.26 0.33
N GLY A 144 9.28 8.09 -0.98
CA GLY A 144 10.31 7.62 -1.90
C GLY A 144 11.53 8.54 -1.92
N ILE A 145 11.33 9.87 -2.00
CA ILE A 145 12.41 10.86 -1.91
C ILE A 145 13.09 10.80 -0.54
N ALA A 146 12.32 10.65 0.54
CA ALA A 146 12.86 10.55 1.89
C ALA A 146 13.76 9.32 2.05
N VAL A 147 13.34 8.16 1.55
CA VAL A 147 14.11 6.91 1.54
C VAL A 147 15.45 7.08 0.81
N ILE A 148 15.44 7.71 -0.38
CA ILE A 148 16.65 7.96 -1.16
C ILE A 148 17.60 8.88 -0.40
N ARG A 149 17.08 9.95 0.23
CA ARG A 149 17.88 10.94 0.96
C ARG A 149 18.44 10.42 2.29
N ALA A 150 17.67 9.59 2.97
CA ALA A 150 18.04 9.03 4.27
C ALA A 150 19.20 8.01 4.17
N ARG A 151 19.35 7.33 3.03
CA ARG A 151 20.38 6.30 2.76
C ARG A 151 20.38 5.15 3.79
N VAL A 152 19.24 4.90 4.43
CA VAL A 152 19.06 3.81 5.40
C VAL A 152 18.63 2.53 4.68
N PHE A 153 17.85 2.70 3.64
CA PHE A 153 17.45 1.65 2.72
C PHE A 153 18.17 1.83 1.38
N PRO A 154 18.33 0.78 0.59
CA PRO A 154 18.85 0.91 -0.77
C PRO A 154 18.01 1.91 -1.58
N PRO A 155 18.63 2.79 -2.38
CA PRO A 155 17.93 3.85 -3.09
C PRO A 155 16.86 3.34 -4.06
N PHE A 156 17.01 2.12 -4.57
CA PHE A 156 16.01 1.52 -5.46
C PHE A 156 14.64 1.34 -4.78
N VAL A 157 14.57 1.16 -3.44
CA VAL A 157 13.29 1.11 -2.70
C VAL A 157 12.52 2.40 -2.91
N GLY A 158 13.18 3.55 -2.76
CA GLY A 158 12.56 4.85 -3.01
C GLY A 158 12.21 5.07 -4.49
N ILE A 159 13.05 4.61 -5.42
CA ILE A 159 12.79 4.67 -6.86
C ILE A 159 11.55 3.84 -7.22
N LEU A 160 11.40 2.64 -6.68
CA LEU A 160 10.24 1.78 -6.91
C LEU A 160 8.95 2.40 -6.37
N LEU A 161 8.99 3.08 -5.20
CA LEU A 161 7.83 3.82 -4.68
C LEU A 161 7.41 4.95 -5.63
N ILE A 162 8.37 5.71 -6.17
CA ILE A 162 8.07 6.77 -7.14
C ILE A 162 7.58 6.17 -8.47
N ALA A 163 8.22 5.10 -8.95
CA ALA A 163 7.81 4.42 -10.18
C ALA A 163 6.37 3.87 -10.07
N SER A 164 5.98 3.35 -8.91
CA SER A 164 4.62 2.90 -8.68
C SER A 164 3.59 4.01 -8.89
N VAL A 165 3.92 5.24 -8.45
CA VAL A 165 3.05 6.41 -8.65
C VAL A 165 2.93 6.75 -10.14
N VAL A 166 4.04 6.79 -10.85
CA VAL A 166 4.04 7.10 -12.30
C VAL A 166 3.21 6.06 -13.07
N LEU A 167 3.41 4.77 -12.79
CA LEU A 167 2.65 3.69 -13.43
C LEU A 167 1.16 3.76 -13.08
N SER A 168 0.81 4.06 -11.83
CA SER A 168 -0.58 4.21 -11.41
C SER A 168 -1.26 5.41 -12.10
N LEU A 169 -0.57 6.54 -12.26
CA LEU A 169 -1.07 7.68 -13.00
C LEU A 169 -1.27 7.36 -14.48
N VAL A 170 -0.30 6.70 -15.12
CA VAL A 170 -0.43 6.27 -16.52
C VAL A 170 -1.63 5.34 -16.69
N ALA A 171 -1.80 4.36 -15.81
CA ALA A 171 -2.95 3.46 -15.83
C ALA A 171 -4.28 4.22 -15.67
N PHE A 172 -4.31 5.22 -14.78
CA PHE A 172 -5.50 6.05 -14.55
C PHE A 172 -5.89 6.86 -15.80
N PHE A 173 -4.93 7.44 -16.52
CA PHE A 173 -5.19 8.23 -17.73
C PHE A 173 -5.51 7.39 -18.97
N LEU A 174 -5.13 6.10 -18.99
CA LEU A 174 -5.45 5.19 -20.11
C LEU A 174 -6.91 4.70 -20.11
N GLN A 175 -7.72 5.16 -19.17
CA GLN A 175 -9.12 4.81 -18.95
C GLN A 175 -9.36 3.36 -18.45
N SER A 176 -10.24 3.29 -17.45
CA SER A 176 -10.71 2.03 -16.88
C SER A 176 -11.51 1.23 -17.91
N GLY A 177 -11.01 0.08 -18.27
CA GLY A 177 -11.66 -0.83 -19.24
C GLY A 177 -10.68 -1.44 -20.22
N ASP A 178 -9.51 -0.87 -20.34
CA ASP A 178 -8.47 -1.34 -21.24
C ASP A 178 -7.57 -2.36 -20.50
N LEU A 179 -7.35 -3.51 -21.11
CA LEU A 179 -6.42 -4.52 -20.59
C LEU A 179 -5.01 -3.92 -20.35
N LEU A 180 -4.60 -2.97 -21.22
CA LEU A 180 -3.33 -2.28 -21.08
C LEU A 180 -3.27 -1.46 -19.79
N ALA A 181 -4.34 -0.74 -19.44
CA ALA A 181 -4.42 0.00 -18.18
C ALA A 181 -4.33 -0.94 -16.96
N ALA A 182 -5.01 -2.08 -17.00
CA ALA A 182 -4.93 -3.08 -15.94
C ALA A 182 -3.53 -3.66 -15.78
N ILE A 183 -2.85 -3.97 -16.88
CA ILE A 183 -1.45 -4.46 -16.88
C ILE A 183 -0.50 -3.40 -16.31
N ILE A 184 -0.60 -2.15 -16.74
CA ILE A 184 0.25 -1.06 -16.22
C ILE A 184 -0.04 -0.81 -14.74
N GLY A 185 -1.31 -0.83 -14.31
CA GLY A 185 -1.70 -0.73 -12.91
C GLY A 185 -1.13 -1.87 -12.05
N LEU A 186 -1.11 -3.10 -12.59
CA LEU A 186 -0.48 -4.25 -11.94
C LEU A 186 1.03 -4.03 -11.76
N PHE A 187 1.74 -3.52 -12.77
CA PHE A 187 3.16 -3.17 -12.63
C PHE A 187 3.37 -2.07 -11.58
N GLY A 188 2.48 -1.08 -11.50
CA GLY A 188 2.51 -0.07 -10.44
C GLY A 188 2.36 -0.71 -9.05
N THR A 189 1.38 -1.58 -8.87
CA THR A 189 1.16 -2.32 -7.61
C THR A 189 2.34 -3.23 -7.27
N ALA A 190 2.87 -3.97 -8.24
CA ALA A 190 4.03 -4.83 -8.06
C ALA A 190 5.28 -4.03 -7.66
N SER A 191 5.50 -2.86 -8.28
CA SER A 191 6.60 -1.95 -7.93
C SER A 191 6.53 -1.50 -6.47
N ALA A 192 5.37 -1.06 -6.01
CA ALA A 192 5.15 -0.70 -4.59
C ALA A 192 5.33 -1.90 -3.66
N ALA A 193 4.78 -3.06 -4.04
CA ALA A 193 4.89 -4.29 -3.26
C ALA A 193 6.34 -4.75 -3.12
N ILE A 194 7.15 -4.70 -4.18
CA ILE A 194 8.59 -5.00 -4.12
C ILE A 194 9.30 -4.03 -3.19
N ALA A 195 8.98 -2.72 -3.26
CA ALA A 195 9.57 -1.71 -2.38
C ALA A 195 9.28 -1.98 -0.91
N TYR A 196 8.00 -2.21 -0.56
CA TYR A 196 7.59 -2.54 0.81
C TYR A 196 8.13 -3.89 1.28
N GLY A 197 8.10 -4.90 0.41
CA GLY A 197 8.65 -6.22 0.69
C GLY A 197 10.15 -6.14 1.01
N TRP A 198 10.92 -5.42 0.18
CA TRP A 198 12.35 -5.24 0.43
C TRP A 198 12.62 -4.46 1.72
N ALA A 199 11.90 -3.38 1.97
CA ALA A 199 11.99 -2.66 3.23
C ALA A 199 11.66 -3.58 4.42
N GLY A 200 10.64 -4.42 4.29
CA GLY A 200 10.25 -5.42 5.28
C GLY A 200 11.37 -6.43 5.57
N THR A 201 12.04 -6.96 4.53
CA THR A 201 13.17 -7.89 4.72
C THR A 201 14.33 -7.24 5.48
N ILE A 202 14.67 -5.99 5.14
CA ILE A 202 15.72 -5.27 5.84
C ILE A 202 15.37 -5.05 7.31
N LEU A 203 14.11 -4.70 7.61
CA LEU A 203 13.66 -4.51 8.99
C LEU A 203 13.72 -5.81 9.81
N THR A 204 13.57 -6.98 9.18
CA THR A 204 13.66 -8.28 9.85
C THR A 204 15.09 -8.80 10.02
N GLN A 205 15.98 -8.56 9.03
CA GLN A 205 17.32 -9.16 8.98
C GLN A 205 18.35 -8.48 9.89
N GLN A 206 18.30 -7.17 10.04
CA GLN A 206 19.34 -6.43 10.81
C GLN A 206 19.36 -6.78 12.30
N GLN A 207 18.39 -7.49 12.78
CA GLN A 207 18.31 -7.94 14.13
C GLN A 207 19.13 -9.19 14.39
N ASN A 208 19.21 -10.07 13.40
CA ASN A 208 20.00 -11.29 13.52
C ASN A 208 21.51 -10.95 13.67
N VAL A 209 21.96 -9.83 13.09
CA VAL A 209 23.34 -9.36 13.21
C VAL A 209 23.59 -8.82 14.62
N ALA A 210 22.70 -8.00 15.16
CA ALA A 210 22.85 -7.43 16.50
C ALA A 210 22.76 -8.49 17.61
N GLU A 211 21.89 -9.51 17.45
CA GLU A 211 21.82 -10.64 18.37
C GLU A 211 23.06 -11.56 18.26
N ALA A 212 23.58 -11.76 17.05
CA ALA A 212 24.82 -12.49 16.84
C ALA A 212 26.02 -11.78 17.48
N GLU A 213 26.16 -10.44 17.30
CA GLU A 213 27.21 -9.65 17.94
C GLU A 213 27.10 -9.64 19.47
N ALA A 214 25.88 -9.59 20.02
CA ALA A 214 25.64 -9.63 21.46
C ALA A 214 25.92 -11.00 22.08
N SER A 215 25.91 -12.07 21.29
CA SER A 215 26.22 -13.44 21.75
C SER A 215 27.70 -13.78 21.78
N TYR A 216 28.57 -12.95 21.18
CA TYR A 216 30.01 -13.12 21.28
C TYR A 216 30.55 -12.46 22.57
N PRO A 217 31.20 -13.20 23.45
CA PRO A 217 31.83 -12.58 24.62
C PRO A 217 32.89 -11.55 24.16
N PRO A 218 33.02 -10.40 24.88
CA PRO A 218 34.00 -9.39 24.54
C PRO A 218 35.41 -10.02 24.50
N GLN A 219 36.14 -9.86 23.40
CA GLN A 219 37.47 -10.42 23.23
C GLN A 219 38.48 -9.91 24.26
N GLU A 220 38.13 -8.92 25.07
CA GLU A 220 38.97 -8.39 26.17
C GLU A 220 39.04 -9.30 27.40
N ALA A 221 38.18 -10.33 27.51
CA ALA A 221 38.22 -11.26 28.63
C ALA A 221 39.26 -12.39 28.48
N LEU A 222 40.04 -12.38 27.38
CA LEU A 222 41.05 -13.42 27.06
C LEU A 222 42.48 -12.88 27.07
N ARG A 223 42.74 -11.68 27.68
CA ARG A 223 44.10 -11.18 27.90
C ARG A 223 44.49 -11.10 29.37
#